data_cc2cf8e935c1f42be30efdeffda0bd07
#
_entry.id   cc2cf8e935c1f42be30efdeffda0bd07
#
_cell.length_a   1.000
_cell.length_b   1.000
_cell.length_c   1.000
_cell.angle_alpha   90.00
_cell.angle_beta   90.00
_cell.angle_gamma   90.00
#
_symmetry.space_group_name_H-M   'P 1'
#
loop_
_entity.id
_entity.type
_entity.pdbx_description
1 polymer ?
#
loop_
_entity_poly.entity_id
_entity_poly.type
_entity_poly.pdbx_seq_one_letter_code
_entity_poly.pdbx_strand_id
1 'polypeptide(L)'
;RMGKKIIVADPVKIPLAEIADLYLQIKPGTSVALSNGMLNVIFAEGLEDKEYIEKHTEGIEELREFVKYYTPEKTEEITGVPKELIMEAARLYASTHHSYIAYAMGITQHVNGTDNVMSLSNLALCTGNIGKKGSGVNPLRGQNNVQGACDMGALPTDYPGYQKVFDPAVQEKFEKAWGVKLNPNKGYTVTDTIPAILEDKVKLLYIMGENPAVSDPDTAHVEHALEKAFVVMQDIFLNETSKFADVVFPSTAFAEKDGTFSNTERRVQRVRKIAAVKGECRDDWWTLMQIMNRIGYPCHYDTVEDIFNELRTVTPSYAGITYEKIERNNNQGVQWPCPTEDHPGTPILHVNGPIRKGGVGLLKTLEWKPSPEAGNPEYPITLTTCRILYHYHTRTQTDRTRAVHFTAPRKWLEMG
;
A
#
# COMPACT_ATOMS: atom_id res chain seq x y z
N ARG A 1 0.76 -13.16 24.10
CA ARG A 1 -0.61 -13.01 23.54
C ARG A 1 -1.48 -11.93 24.21
N MET A 2 -1.20 -11.48 25.43
CA MET A 2 -2.03 -10.53 26.20
C MET A 2 -3.55 -10.79 26.12
N GLY A 3 -3.96 -12.06 26.03
CA GLY A 3 -5.37 -12.50 25.96
C GLY A 3 -6.12 -12.18 24.66
N LYS A 4 -5.44 -11.69 23.61
CA LYS A 4 -6.09 -11.41 22.33
C LYS A 4 -6.24 -12.67 21.48
N LYS A 5 -7.35 -12.75 20.75
CA LYS A 5 -7.62 -13.82 19.79
C LYS A 5 -7.04 -13.48 18.44
N ILE A 6 -6.54 -14.49 17.73
CA ILE A 6 -5.89 -14.36 16.42
C ILE A 6 -6.55 -15.32 15.44
N ILE A 7 -7.08 -14.78 14.36
CA ILE A 7 -7.54 -15.54 13.18
C ILE A 7 -6.51 -15.30 12.08
N VAL A 8 -6.01 -16.35 11.46
CA VAL A 8 -5.13 -16.28 10.29
C VAL A 8 -5.81 -16.92 9.11
N ALA A 9 -5.94 -16.20 8.00
CA ALA A 9 -6.38 -16.72 6.72
C ALA A 9 -5.21 -16.58 5.71
N ASP A 10 -4.62 -17.71 5.34
CA ASP A 10 -3.44 -17.74 4.46
C ASP A 10 -3.37 -19.12 3.76
N PRO A 11 -3.01 -19.18 2.46
CA PRO A 11 -2.79 -20.45 1.77
C PRO A 11 -1.69 -21.32 2.40
N VAL A 12 -0.67 -20.67 2.95
CA VAL A 12 0.50 -21.33 3.56
C VAL A 12 0.41 -21.23 5.08
N LYS A 13 0.74 -22.32 5.78
CA LYS A 13 0.82 -22.32 7.23
C LYS A 13 2.07 -21.55 7.70
N ILE A 14 1.94 -20.24 7.73
CA ILE A 14 2.99 -19.33 8.22
C ILE A 14 3.20 -19.44 9.73
N PRO A 15 4.33 -19.00 10.30
CA PRO A 15 4.58 -19.07 11.75
C PRO A 15 3.49 -18.42 12.62
N LEU A 16 2.81 -17.38 12.13
CA LEU A 16 1.68 -16.79 12.84
C LEU A 16 0.49 -17.75 12.96
N ALA A 17 0.28 -18.63 11.99
CA ALA A 17 -0.77 -19.65 12.02
C ALA A 17 -0.54 -20.69 13.13
N GLU A 18 0.71 -20.96 13.52
CA GLU A 18 1.03 -21.91 14.60
C GLU A 18 0.54 -21.42 15.97
N ILE A 19 0.46 -20.10 16.15
CA ILE A 19 0.01 -19.48 17.39
C ILE A 19 -1.41 -18.89 17.29
N ALA A 20 -2.05 -19.00 16.14
CA ALA A 20 -3.43 -18.55 15.93
C ALA A 20 -4.43 -19.36 16.77
N ASP A 21 -5.54 -18.73 17.12
CA ASP A 21 -6.69 -19.44 17.69
C ASP A 21 -7.46 -20.18 16.59
N LEU A 22 -7.54 -19.57 15.39
CA LEU A 22 -8.12 -20.18 14.19
C LEU A 22 -7.18 -19.99 13.00
N TYR A 23 -6.94 -21.07 12.27
CA TYR A 23 -6.24 -21.02 10.99
C TYR A 23 -7.16 -21.48 9.88
N LEU A 24 -7.42 -20.58 8.92
CA LEU A 24 -8.25 -20.78 7.75
C LEU A 24 -7.31 -20.97 6.55
N GLN A 25 -7.06 -22.21 6.15
CA GLN A 25 -6.22 -22.49 4.98
C GLN A 25 -7.02 -22.27 3.71
N ILE A 26 -6.95 -21.05 3.21
CA ILE A 26 -7.73 -20.58 2.05
C ILE A 26 -7.03 -20.93 0.74
N LYS A 27 -7.79 -21.35 -0.28
CA LYS A 27 -7.28 -21.41 -1.66
C LYS A 27 -6.91 -20.01 -2.17
N PRO A 28 -5.79 -19.83 -2.91
CA PRO A 28 -5.44 -18.55 -3.49
C PRO A 28 -6.59 -17.95 -4.32
N GLY A 29 -6.82 -16.63 -4.19
CA GLY A 29 -7.84 -15.90 -4.95
C GLY A 29 -9.28 -16.06 -4.48
N THR A 30 -9.53 -16.62 -3.27
CA THR A 30 -10.89 -16.85 -2.75
C THR A 30 -11.28 -15.96 -1.57
N SER A 31 -10.56 -14.86 -1.34
CA SER A 31 -10.76 -13.96 -0.18
C SER A 31 -12.15 -13.31 -0.17
N VAL A 32 -12.68 -12.91 -1.33
CA VAL A 32 -14.05 -12.36 -1.44
C VAL A 32 -15.09 -13.38 -0.99
N ALA A 33 -14.94 -14.64 -1.42
CA ALA A 33 -15.88 -15.70 -1.03
C ALA A 33 -15.85 -15.96 0.47
N LEU A 34 -14.65 -15.99 1.09
CA LEU A 34 -14.50 -16.13 2.54
C LEU A 34 -15.21 -14.98 3.29
N SER A 35 -14.96 -13.73 2.88
CA SER A 35 -15.58 -12.55 3.50
C SER A 35 -17.11 -12.58 3.37
N ASN A 36 -17.62 -12.93 2.20
CA ASN A 36 -19.07 -13.07 1.97
C ASN A 36 -19.69 -14.20 2.81
N GLY A 37 -19.00 -15.34 2.92
CA GLY A 37 -19.43 -16.45 3.78
C GLY A 37 -19.45 -16.08 5.25
N MET A 38 -18.47 -15.34 5.72
CA MET A 38 -18.49 -14.81 7.10
C MET A 38 -19.65 -13.82 7.30
N LEU A 39 -19.93 -12.93 6.32
CA LEU A 39 -21.08 -12.02 6.37
C LEU A 39 -22.42 -12.78 6.36
N ASN A 40 -22.52 -13.86 5.58
CA ASN A 40 -23.72 -14.72 5.60
C ASN A 40 -24.00 -15.23 7.03
N VAL A 41 -23.00 -15.77 7.71
CA VAL A 41 -23.13 -16.24 9.09
C VAL A 41 -23.48 -15.10 10.04
N ILE A 42 -22.80 -13.96 9.93
CA ILE A 42 -23.03 -12.77 10.77
C ILE A 42 -24.49 -12.32 10.67
N PHE A 43 -25.05 -12.22 9.46
CA PHE A 43 -26.44 -11.82 9.27
C PHE A 43 -27.44 -12.90 9.68
N ALA A 44 -27.15 -14.17 9.40
CA ALA A 44 -28.04 -15.28 9.78
C ALA A 44 -28.18 -15.44 11.30
N GLU A 45 -27.13 -15.12 12.04
CA GLU A 45 -27.10 -15.23 13.51
C GLU A 45 -27.37 -13.90 14.22
N GLY A 46 -27.58 -12.80 13.48
CA GLY A 46 -27.88 -11.46 14.04
C GLY A 46 -26.69 -10.83 14.81
N LEU A 47 -25.47 -11.12 14.36
CA LEU A 47 -24.22 -10.66 15.00
C LEU A 47 -23.72 -9.31 14.48
N GLU A 48 -24.43 -8.72 13.53
CA GLU A 48 -24.10 -7.41 12.98
C GLU A 48 -24.35 -6.26 13.98
N ASP A 49 -23.60 -5.17 13.84
CA ASP A 49 -23.83 -3.92 14.59
C ASP A 49 -24.92 -3.09 13.88
N LYS A 50 -26.17 -3.32 14.23
CA LYS A 50 -27.33 -2.69 13.59
C LYS A 50 -27.34 -1.16 13.73
N GLU A 51 -26.93 -0.66 14.89
CA GLU A 51 -26.86 0.79 15.14
C GLU A 51 -25.81 1.47 14.26
N TYR A 52 -24.63 0.84 14.15
CA TYR A 52 -23.57 1.34 13.28
C TYR A 52 -23.98 1.30 11.80
N ILE A 53 -24.60 0.20 11.37
CA ILE A 53 -25.08 0.04 9.99
C ILE A 53 -26.08 1.13 9.64
N GLU A 54 -27.12 1.32 10.45
CA GLU A 54 -28.16 2.30 10.22
C GLU A 54 -27.62 3.73 10.13
N LYS A 55 -26.69 4.07 11.00
CA LYS A 55 -26.11 5.41 11.09
C LYS A 55 -25.02 5.71 10.05
N HIS A 56 -24.24 4.71 9.67
CA HIS A 56 -22.97 4.93 8.98
C HIS A 56 -22.81 4.15 7.68
N THR A 57 -23.84 3.47 7.20
CA THR A 57 -23.74 2.71 5.95
C THR A 57 -24.95 2.90 5.03
N GLU A 58 -24.76 2.60 3.74
CA GLU A 58 -25.81 2.47 2.73
C GLU A 58 -25.60 1.19 1.92
N GLY A 59 -26.65 0.59 1.38
CA GLY A 59 -26.57 -0.64 0.56
C GLY A 59 -26.69 -1.93 1.38
N ILE A 60 -27.20 -1.90 2.61
CA ILE A 60 -27.27 -3.07 3.49
C ILE A 60 -28.24 -4.14 2.98
N GLU A 61 -29.38 -3.75 2.45
CA GLU A 61 -30.41 -4.72 2.03
C GLU A 61 -29.94 -5.52 0.80
N GLU A 62 -29.29 -4.85 -0.16
CA GLU A 62 -28.70 -5.49 -1.33
C GLU A 62 -27.57 -6.44 -0.92
N LEU A 63 -26.72 -6.04 0.02
CA LEU A 63 -25.64 -6.88 0.51
C LEU A 63 -26.18 -8.10 1.26
N ARG A 64 -27.19 -7.90 2.11
CA ARG A 64 -27.81 -8.96 2.91
C ARG A 64 -28.46 -10.02 2.01
N GLU A 65 -29.15 -9.61 0.95
CA GLU A 65 -29.73 -10.53 -0.03
C GLU A 65 -28.64 -11.24 -0.84
N PHE A 66 -27.63 -10.52 -1.28
CA PHE A 66 -26.53 -11.04 -2.08
C PHE A 66 -25.73 -12.14 -1.37
N VAL A 67 -25.39 -11.96 -0.08
CA VAL A 67 -24.57 -12.94 0.64
C VAL A 67 -25.31 -14.21 1.01
N LYS A 68 -26.63 -14.30 0.83
CA LYS A 68 -27.39 -15.55 1.00
C LYS A 68 -26.88 -16.68 0.11
N TYR A 69 -26.31 -16.35 -1.04
CA TYR A 69 -25.68 -17.33 -1.92
C TYR A 69 -24.43 -17.97 -1.31
N TYR A 70 -23.73 -17.24 -0.47
CA TYR A 70 -22.47 -17.68 0.16
C TYR A 70 -22.73 -18.37 1.49
N THR A 71 -23.54 -19.47 1.46
CA THR A 71 -23.72 -20.30 2.67
C THR A 71 -22.37 -20.87 3.14
N PRO A 72 -22.25 -21.32 4.40
CA PRO A 72 -21.03 -21.95 4.86
C PRO A 72 -20.56 -23.10 3.97
N GLU A 73 -21.50 -23.94 3.47
CA GLU A 73 -21.21 -25.05 2.55
C GLU A 73 -20.70 -24.56 1.20
N LYS A 74 -21.34 -23.54 0.62
CA LYS A 74 -20.89 -22.98 -0.66
C LYS A 74 -19.56 -22.29 -0.53
N THR A 75 -19.32 -21.64 0.59
CA THR A 75 -18.04 -20.98 0.89
C THR A 75 -16.92 -22.01 1.08
N GLU A 76 -17.18 -23.14 1.75
CA GLU A 76 -16.25 -24.27 1.86
C GLU A 76 -15.87 -24.84 0.49
N GLU A 77 -16.85 -25.07 -0.39
CA GLU A 77 -16.60 -25.55 -1.76
C GLU A 77 -15.62 -24.65 -2.52
N ILE A 78 -15.84 -23.34 -2.42
CA ILE A 78 -15.02 -22.34 -3.12
C ILE A 78 -13.63 -22.20 -2.47
N THR A 79 -13.60 -22.01 -1.16
CA THR A 79 -12.38 -21.62 -0.44
C THR A 79 -11.52 -22.79 0.00
N GLY A 80 -12.11 -23.98 0.15
CA GLY A 80 -11.48 -25.14 0.76
C GLY A 80 -11.38 -25.08 2.29
N VAL A 81 -11.88 -24.02 2.92
CA VAL A 81 -11.93 -23.89 4.38
C VAL A 81 -13.14 -24.63 4.91
N PRO A 82 -13.01 -25.54 5.89
CA PRO A 82 -14.15 -26.22 6.50
C PRO A 82 -15.21 -25.23 7.01
N LYS A 83 -16.46 -25.50 6.74
CA LYS A 83 -17.58 -24.61 7.08
C LYS A 83 -17.66 -24.28 8.57
N GLU A 84 -17.31 -25.25 9.42
CA GLU A 84 -17.28 -25.06 10.87
C GLU A 84 -16.28 -23.97 11.27
N LEU A 85 -15.10 -23.94 10.63
CA LEU A 85 -14.10 -22.91 10.85
C LEU A 85 -14.54 -21.54 10.31
N ILE A 86 -15.26 -21.50 9.18
CA ILE A 86 -15.83 -20.24 8.64
C ILE A 86 -16.84 -19.67 9.63
N MET A 87 -17.75 -20.51 10.16
CA MET A 87 -18.75 -20.11 11.16
C MET A 87 -18.10 -19.64 12.45
N GLU A 88 -17.08 -20.37 12.95
CA GLU A 88 -16.35 -20.00 14.16
C GLU A 88 -15.59 -18.67 13.97
N ALA A 89 -14.93 -18.48 12.82
CA ALA A 89 -14.23 -17.24 12.50
C ALA A 89 -15.18 -16.04 12.42
N ALA A 90 -16.37 -16.21 11.80
CA ALA A 90 -17.39 -15.17 11.73
C ALA A 90 -17.88 -14.76 13.13
N ARG A 91 -18.23 -15.75 13.97
CA ARG A 91 -18.65 -15.52 15.35
C ARG A 91 -17.56 -14.86 16.19
N LEU A 92 -16.32 -15.36 16.09
CA LEU A 92 -15.19 -14.80 16.84
C LEU A 92 -14.90 -13.36 16.40
N TYR A 93 -14.92 -13.07 15.11
CA TYR A 93 -14.70 -11.72 14.60
C TYR A 93 -15.79 -10.74 15.03
N ALA A 94 -17.06 -11.16 15.00
CA ALA A 94 -18.20 -10.33 15.37
C ALA A 94 -18.48 -10.29 16.89
N SER A 95 -17.84 -11.15 17.71
CA SER A 95 -18.09 -11.24 19.16
C SER A 95 -17.63 -10.02 19.95
N THR A 96 -16.90 -9.10 19.32
CA THR A 96 -16.35 -7.90 19.96
C THR A 96 -16.45 -6.71 19.02
N HIS A 97 -16.64 -5.51 19.59
CA HIS A 97 -16.59 -4.24 18.85
C HIS A 97 -15.15 -3.69 18.69
N HIS A 98 -14.14 -4.51 18.91
CA HIS A 98 -12.71 -4.19 18.80
C HIS A 98 -11.94 -5.23 18.00
N SER A 99 -12.51 -5.65 16.87
CA SER A 99 -11.84 -6.52 15.91
C SER A 99 -11.06 -5.69 14.88
N TYR A 100 -9.88 -6.18 14.55
CA TYR A 100 -8.93 -5.51 13.67
C TYR A 100 -8.51 -6.44 12.54
N ILE A 101 -8.55 -5.95 11.31
CA ILE A 101 -8.10 -6.68 10.13
C ILE A 101 -6.78 -6.09 9.67
N ALA A 102 -5.73 -6.90 9.66
CA ALA A 102 -4.46 -6.58 9.01
C ALA A 102 -4.32 -7.38 7.72
N TYR A 103 -3.94 -6.74 6.65
CA TYR A 103 -3.73 -7.40 5.37
C TYR A 103 -2.57 -6.74 4.60
N ALA A 104 -2.05 -7.45 3.62
CA ALA A 104 -1.02 -6.93 2.72
C ALA A 104 -1.26 -7.42 1.27
N MET A 105 -0.20 -7.69 0.54
CA MET A 105 -0.24 -8.01 -0.88
C MET A 105 -0.95 -9.33 -1.22
N GLY A 106 -1.08 -10.25 -0.26
CA GLY A 106 -1.91 -11.46 -0.40
C GLY A 106 -3.39 -11.17 -0.62
N ILE A 107 -3.87 -9.98 -0.25
CA ILE A 107 -5.22 -9.48 -0.55
C ILE A 107 -5.23 -8.64 -1.84
N THR A 108 -4.20 -7.81 -2.07
CA THR A 108 -4.25 -6.77 -3.12
C THR A 108 -3.68 -7.22 -4.46
N GLN A 109 -2.72 -8.14 -4.49
CA GLN A 109 -2.08 -8.61 -5.74
C GLN A 109 -2.87 -9.75 -6.41
N HIS A 110 -4.11 -9.47 -6.73
CA HIS A 110 -5.01 -10.31 -7.50
C HIS A 110 -5.74 -9.48 -8.55
N VAL A 111 -6.25 -10.11 -9.59
CA VAL A 111 -7.10 -9.44 -10.61
C VAL A 111 -8.28 -8.72 -9.95
N ASN A 112 -8.84 -9.31 -8.91
CA ASN A 112 -9.94 -8.76 -8.08
C ASN A 112 -9.43 -8.12 -6.77
N GLY A 113 -8.20 -7.62 -6.72
CA GLY A 113 -7.59 -7.07 -5.50
C GLY A 113 -8.38 -5.93 -4.86
N THR A 114 -9.00 -5.06 -5.66
CA THR A 114 -9.88 -4.00 -5.17
C THR A 114 -11.12 -4.58 -4.47
N ASP A 115 -11.74 -5.60 -5.05
CA ASP A 115 -12.91 -6.27 -4.47
C ASP A 115 -12.54 -7.00 -3.17
N ASN A 116 -11.36 -7.62 -3.12
CA ASN A 116 -10.83 -8.22 -1.89
C ASN A 116 -10.78 -7.18 -0.75
N VAL A 117 -10.21 -5.99 -1.00
CA VAL A 117 -10.13 -4.92 0.03
C VAL A 117 -11.51 -4.42 0.42
N MET A 118 -12.41 -4.22 -0.56
CA MET A 118 -13.78 -3.79 -0.27
C MET A 118 -14.56 -4.84 0.54
N SER A 119 -14.32 -6.14 0.33
CA SER A 119 -14.98 -7.21 1.09
C SER A 119 -14.55 -7.21 2.58
N LEU A 120 -13.28 -6.92 2.86
CA LEU A 120 -12.80 -6.71 4.23
C LEU A 120 -13.42 -5.46 4.87
N SER A 121 -13.62 -4.41 4.06
CA SER A 121 -14.30 -3.20 4.53
C SER A 121 -15.77 -3.46 4.85
N ASN A 122 -16.46 -4.26 4.05
CA ASN A 122 -17.83 -4.69 4.36
C ASN A 122 -17.91 -5.42 5.71
N LEU A 123 -16.99 -6.36 5.99
CA LEU A 123 -16.93 -7.05 7.29
C LEU A 123 -16.78 -6.07 8.45
N ALA A 124 -15.86 -5.10 8.33
CA ALA A 124 -15.61 -4.13 9.38
C ALA A 124 -16.77 -3.16 9.58
N LEU A 125 -17.41 -2.70 8.50
CA LEU A 125 -18.58 -1.81 8.55
C LEU A 125 -19.80 -2.53 9.14
N CYS A 126 -20.08 -3.76 8.71
CA CYS A 126 -21.24 -4.52 9.21
C CYS A 126 -21.13 -4.91 10.69
N THR A 127 -19.92 -4.94 11.24
CA THR A 127 -19.69 -5.27 12.65
C THR A 127 -19.30 -4.07 13.50
N GLY A 128 -19.38 -2.83 12.96
CA GLY A 128 -19.04 -1.61 13.67
C GLY A 128 -17.57 -1.51 14.08
N ASN A 129 -16.68 -2.23 13.41
CA ASN A 129 -15.24 -2.27 13.72
C ASN A 129 -14.46 -1.17 12.98
N ILE A 130 -14.99 0.06 12.94
CA ILE A 130 -14.41 1.24 12.32
C ILE A 130 -14.46 2.43 13.31
N GLY A 131 -13.45 3.28 13.28
CA GLY A 131 -13.43 4.53 14.03
C GLY A 131 -13.20 4.39 15.54
N LYS A 132 -12.75 3.26 16.00
CA LYS A 132 -12.53 2.94 17.41
C LYS A 132 -11.08 2.48 17.65
N LYS A 133 -10.57 2.72 18.86
CA LYS A 133 -9.24 2.22 19.24
C LYS A 133 -9.23 0.70 19.23
N GLY A 134 -8.25 0.11 18.52
CA GLY A 134 -8.06 -1.34 18.42
C GLY A 134 -9.02 -2.02 17.43
N SER A 135 -9.66 -1.27 16.55
CA SER A 135 -10.47 -1.79 15.45
C SER A 135 -10.05 -1.17 14.12
N GLY A 136 -10.55 -1.69 13.02
CA GLY A 136 -10.34 -1.15 11.68
C GLY A 136 -9.78 -2.14 10.68
N VAL A 137 -9.58 -1.64 9.46
CA VAL A 137 -8.97 -2.36 8.34
C VAL A 137 -7.67 -1.66 7.99
N ASN A 138 -6.55 -2.36 8.12
CA ASN A 138 -5.22 -1.77 7.98
C ASN A 138 -4.36 -2.49 6.94
N PRO A 139 -4.06 -1.82 5.81
CA PRO A 139 -3.07 -2.30 4.86
C PRO A 139 -1.66 -2.18 5.45
N LEU A 140 -0.99 -3.31 5.66
CA LEU A 140 0.41 -3.33 6.08
C LEU A 140 1.30 -3.00 4.89
N ARG A 141 1.99 -1.86 4.94
CA ARG A 141 2.89 -1.44 3.87
C ARG A 141 4.15 -2.30 3.85
N GLY A 142 4.58 -2.69 2.64
CA GLY A 142 5.73 -3.58 2.46
C GLY A 142 7.06 -2.89 2.69
N GLN A 143 7.34 -1.84 1.91
CA GLN A 143 8.60 -1.11 2.04
C GLN A 143 8.51 -0.04 3.13
N ASN A 144 9.67 0.28 3.69
CA ASN A 144 9.85 1.43 4.53
C ASN A 144 9.52 2.71 3.74
N ASN A 145 8.71 3.59 4.32
CA ASN A 145 8.28 4.86 3.72
C ASN A 145 7.40 4.76 2.46
N VAL A 146 6.87 3.60 2.08
CA VAL A 146 5.94 3.55 0.93
C VAL A 146 4.67 4.39 1.19
N GLN A 147 4.24 4.48 2.45
CA GLN A 147 3.14 5.39 2.82
C GLN A 147 3.52 6.85 2.53
N GLY A 148 4.71 7.28 2.96
CA GLY A 148 5.19 8.64 2.70
C GLY A 148 5.37 8.95 1.22
N ALA A 149 5.86 8.01 0.43
CA ALA A 149 5.97 8.18 -1.01
C ALA A 149 4.59 8.43 -1.65
N CYS A 150 3.57 7.64 -1.26
CA CYS A 150 2.19 7.86 -1.72
C CYS A 150 1.63 9.20 -1.22
N ASP A 151 1.87 9.56 0.04
CA ASP A 151 1.41 10.82 0.63
C ASP A 151 1.98 12.04 -0.11
N MET A 152 3.20 11.91 -0.63
CA MET A 152 3.91 12.97 -1.38
C MET A 152 3.59 12.98 -2.88
N GLY A 153 2.67 12.15 -3.35
CA GLY A 153 2.24 12.14 -4.74
C GLY A 153 3.14 11.31 -5.68
N ALA A 154 3.93 10.37 -5.18
CA ALA A 154 4.60 9.38 -6.01
C ALA A 154 3.60 8.36 -6.57
N LEU A 155 2.56 8.87 -7.23
CA LEU A 155 1.43 8.15 -7.82
C LEU A 155 1.08 8.80 -9.16
N PRO A 156 0.67 8.04 -10.17
CA PRO A 156 0.40 8.59 -11.50
C PRO A 156 -0.85 9.49 -11.56
N THR A 157 -1.67 9.50 -10.53
CA THR A 157 -2.97 10.18 -10.49
C THR A 157 -3.08 11.29 -9.46
N ASP A 158 -2.04 11.49 -8.63
CA ASP A 158 -2.16 12.33 -7.44
C ASP A 158 -0.99 13.29 -7.25
N TYR A 159 -1.31 14.52 -6.89
CA TYR A 159 -0.40 15.45 -6.22
C TYR A 159 -0.27 15.10 -4.72
N PRO A 160 0.66 15.72 -3.98
CA PRO A 160 0.77 15.53 -2.54
C PRO A 160 -0.57 15.60 -1.80
N GLY A 161 -0.78 14.66 -0.87
CA GLY A 161 -2.03 14.55 -0.11
C GLY A 161 -3.19 13.92 -0.86
N TYR A 162 -2.94 13.06 -1.84
CA TYR A 162 -3.94 12.35 -2.64
C TYR A 162 -4.89 13.26 -3.43
N GLN A 163 -4.42 14.43 -3.80
CA GLN A 163 -5.15 15.43 -4.56
C GLN A 163 -5.06 15.11 -6.06
N LYS A 164 -6.22 14.94 -6.72
CA LYS A 164 -6.25 14.40 -8.09
C LYS A 164 -5.70 15.37 -9.13
N VAL A 165 -4.79 14.91 -9.98
CA VAL A 165 -4.15 15.72 -11.04
C VAL A 165 -5.14 16.22 -12.08
N PHE A 166 -6.26 15.52 -12.27
CA PHE A 166 -7.32 15.85 -13.23
C PHE A 166 -8.47 16.68 -12.64
N ASP A 167 -8.38 17.09 -11.37
CA ASP A 167 -9.33 18.02 -10.75
C ASP A 167 -8.88 19.46 -11.05
N PRO A 168 -9.68 20.28 -11.79
CA PRO A 168 -9.28 21.62 -12.17
C PRO A 168 -8.97 22.55 -10.99
N ALA A 169 -9.71 22.43 -9.88
CA ALA A 169 -9.50 23.28 -8.70
C ALA A 169 -8.19 22.90 -7.98
N VAL A 170 -7.88 21.61 -7.94
CA VAL A 170 -6.60 21.11 -7.42
C VAL A 170 -5.45 21.56 -8.31
N GLN A 171 -5.60 21.43 -9.62
CA GLN A 171 -4.59 21.85 -10.59
C GLN A 171 -4.27 23.35 -10.47
N GLU A 172 -5.29 24.20 -10.44
CA GLU A 172 -5.13 25.64 -10.26
C GLU A 172 -4.36 25.99 -8.98
N LYS A 173 -4.66 25.30 -7.88
CA LYS A 173 -3.96 25.47 -6.61
C LYS A 173 -2.46 25.17 -6.74
N PHE A 174 -2.09 24.05 -7.36
CA PHE A 174 -0.69 23.67 -7.52
C PHE A 174 0.02 24.52 -8.57
N GLU A 175 -0.64 24.89 -9.66
CA GLU A 175 -0.11 25.84 -10.64
C GLU A 175 0.22 27.21 -10.02
N LYS A 176 -0.67 27.71 -9.16
CA LYS A 176 -0.44 28.95 -8.41
C LYS A 176 0.73 28.83 -7.44
N ALA A 177 0.83 27.70 -6.72
CA ALA A 177 1.89 27.48 -5.73
C ALA A 177 3.27 27.35 -6.39
N TRP A 178 3.35 26.65 -7.52
CA TRP A 178 4.60 26.35 -8.21
C TRP A 178 4.94 27.31 -9.37
N GLY A 179 4.01 28.16 -9.76
CA GLY A 179 4.24 29.18 -10.81
C GLY A 179 4.39 28.62 -12.22
N VAL A 180 3.94 27.39 -12.47
CA VAL A 180 4.05 26.71 -13.77
C VAL A 180 2.74 26.08 -14.18
N LYS A 181 2.54 25.89 -15.48
CA LYS A 181 1.41 25.12 -16.01
C LYS A 181 1.68 23.62 -15.85
N LEU A 182 0.69 22.90 -15.37
CA LEU A 182 0.77 21.48 -15.08
C LEU A 182 -0.05 20.65 -16.08
N ASN A 183 0.36 19.41 -16.28
CA ASN A 183 -0.36 18.49 -17.15
C ASN A 183 -1.60 17.95 -16.41
N PRO A 184 -2.83 18.10 -16.96
CA PRO A 184 -4.06 17.61 -16.34
C PRO A 184 -4.29 16.11 -16.54
N ASN A 185 -3.47 15.45 -17.34
CA ASN A 185 -3.65 14.04 -17.66
C ASN A 185 -3.06 13.16 -16.56
N LYS A 186 -3.70 12.01 -16.34
CA LYS A 186 -3.12 10.95 -15.52
C LYS A 186 -1.81 10.46 -16.12
N GLY A 187 -0.82 10.20 -15.26
CA GLY A 187 0.40 9.51 -15.66
C GLY A 187 0.14 8.02 -15.92
N TYR A 188 1.11 7.36 -16.51
CA TYR A 188 1.08 5.91 -16.71
C TYR A 188 1.31 5.16 -15.39
N THR A 189 0.64 4.03 -15.23
CA THR A 189 1.00 3.06 -14.17
C THR A 189 2.30 2.35 -14.55
N VAL A 190 2.92 1.64 -13.61
CA VAL A 190 4.15 0.87 -13.91
C VAL A 190 3.94 -0.12 -15.05
N THR A 191 2.79 -0.79 -15.07
CA THR A 191 2.43 -1.76 -16.13
C THR A 191 2.09 -1.12 -17.47
N ASP A 192 1.67 0.14 -17.49
CA ASP A 192 1.36 0.90 -18.71
C ASP A 192 2.59 1.60 -19.28
N THR A 193 3.60 1.87 -18.46
CA THR A 193 4.81 2.62 -18.86
C THR A 193 5.62 1.84 -19.90
N ILE A 194 5.82 0.54 -19.71
CA ILE A 194 6.61 -0.30 -20.63
C ILE A 194 5.99 -0.35 -22.03
N PRO A 195 4.69 -0.67 -22.21
CA PRO A 195 4.04 -0.56 -23.51
C PRO A 195 4.13 0.85 -24.10
N ALA A 196 3.96 1.89 -23.30
CA ALA A 196 4.02 3.28 -23.78
C ALA A 196 5.42 3.68 -24.30
N ILE A 197 6.49 3.12 -23.76
CA ILE A 197 7.85 3.29 -24.30
C ILE A 197 7.95 2.59 -25.68
N LEU A 198 7.48 1.37 -25.79
CA LEU A 198 7.55 0.62 -27.04
C LEU A 198 6.71 1.26 -28.16
N GLU A 199 5.64 1.97 -27.80
CA GLU A 199 4.79 2.75 -28.70
C GLU A 199 5.30 4.19 -28.97
N ASP A 200 6.51 4.55 -28.54
CA ASP A 200 7.11 5.91 -28.68
C ASP A 200 6.37 7.05 -27.95
N LYS A 201 5.46 6.71 -27.04
CA LYS A 201 4.71 7.70 -26.24
C LYS A 201 5.54 8.21 -25.05
N VAL A 202 6.43 7.38 -24.50
CA VAL A 202 7.42 7.73 -23.47
C VAL A 202 8.81 7.54 -24.07
N LYS A 203 9.61 8.61 -24.08
CA LYS A 203 10.95 8.64 -24.70
C LYS A 203 12.08 8.75 -23.68
N LEU A 204 11.77 9.25 -22.49
CA LEU A 204 12.71 9.40 -21.38
C LEU A 204 12.10 8.75 -20.15
N LEU A 205 12.89 7.93 -19.48
CA LEU A 205 12.53 7.30 -18.22
C LEU A 205 13.52 7.71 -17.14
N TYR A 206 13.02 8.36 -16.08
CA TYR A 206 13.81 8.70 -14.89
C TYR A 206 13.48 7.69 -13.79
N ILE A 207 14.41 6.83 -13.45
CA ILE A 207 14.26 5.75 -12.47
C ILE A 207 14.95 6.13 -11.17
N MET A 208 14.22 6.16 -10.07
CA MET A 208 14.75 6.51 -8.76
C MET A 208 14.54 5.38 -7.76
N GLY A 209 15.64 4.73 -7.32
CA GLY A 209 15.60 3.70 -6.30
C GLY A 209 14.83 2.43 -6.69
N GLU A 210 14.78 2.11 -7.97
CA GLU A 210 14.06 0.96 -8.53
C GLU A 210 14.95 0.12 -9.46
N ASN A 211 14.58 -1.15 -9.63
CA ASN A 211 15.30 -2.09 -10.50
C ASN A 211 14.34 -2.82 -11.46
N PRO A 212 13.67 -2.09 -12.38
CA PRO A 212 12.63 -2.66 -13.25
C PRO A 212 13.12 -3.83 -14.11
N ALA A 213 14.38 -3.88 -14.53
CA ALA A 213 14.94 -5.02 -15.26
C ALA A 213 14.84 -6.37 -14.51
N VAL A 214 14.55 -6.34 -13.18
CA VAL A 214 14.40 -7.55 -12.36
C VAL A 214 13.04 -7.59 -11.65
N SER A 215 12.46 -6.41 -11.32
CA SER A 215 11.25 -6.33 -10.50
C SER A 215 9.96 -6.38 -11.31
N ASP A 216 9.99 -5.93 -12.56
CA ASP A 216 8.80 -5.85 -13.39
C ASP A 216 8.54 -7.18 -14.11
N PRO A 217 7.27 -7.51 -14.38
CA PRO A 217 6.93 -8.74 -15.08
C PRO A 217 7.37 -8.70 -16.55
N ASP A 218 7.58 -9.87 -17.15
CA ASP A 218 8.03 -10.00 -18.53
C ASP A 218 9.38 -9.29 -18.78
N THR A 219 10.43 -9.83 -18.19
CA THR A 219 11.79 -9.26 -18.22
C THR A 219 12.27 -8.92 -19.65
N ALA A 220 12.03 -9.77 -20.62
CA ALA A 220 12.47 -9.52 -22.00
C ALA A 220 11.78 -8.28 -22.62
N HIS A 221 10.51 -8.10 -22.32
CA HIS A 221 9.73 -6.93 -22.76
C HIS A 221 10.22 -5.65 -22.08
N VAL A 222 10.54 -5.73 -20.79
CA VAL A 222 11.09 -4.61 -20.03
C VAL A 222 12.48 -4.22 -20.52
N GLU A 223 13.38 -5.18 -20.72
CA GLU A 223 14.73 -4.93 -21.26
C GLU A 223 14.66 -4.24 -22.63
N HIS A 224 13.81 -4.73 -23.52
CA HIS A 224 13.62 -4.09 -24.83
C HIS A 224 13.10 -2.65 -24.74
N ALA A 225 12.20 -2.37 -23.80
CA ALA A 225 11.74 -1.00 -23.55
C ALA A 225 12.85 -0.12 -23.01
N LEU A 226 13.66 -0.61 -22.08
CA LEU A 226 14.80 0.11 -21.51
C LEU A 226 15.87 0.42 -22.57
N GLU A 227 16.13 -0.49 -23.51
CA GLU A 227 17.04 -0.24 -24.63
C GLU A 227 16.54 0.85 -25.58
N LYS A 228 15.23 1.04 -25.68
CA LYS A 228 14.60 2.02 -26.59
C LYS A 228 14.51 3.41 -25.98
N ALA A 229 14.30 3.53 -24.67
CA ALA A 229 14.15 4.80 -23.98
C ALA A 229 15.52 5.45 -23.67
N PHE A 230 15.54 6.79 -23.52
CA PHE A 230 16.65 7.45 -22.85
C PHE A 230 16.47 7.26 -21.34
N VAL A 231 17.37 6.51 -20.69
CA VAL A 231 17.23 6.10 -19.29
C VAL A 231 18.17 6.89 -18.39
N VAL A 232 17.59 7.63 -17.45
CA VAL A 232 18.30 8.26 -16.35
C VAL A 232 18.01 7.47 -15.09
N MET A 233 19.05 6.99 -14.42
CA MET A 233 18.93 6.22 -13.19
C MET A 233 19.54 6.98 -12.02
N GLN A 234 18.86 6.97 -10.87
CA GLN A 234 19.37 7.50 -9.61
C GLN A 234 19.21 6.44 -8.53
N ASP A 235 20.33 5.86 -8.07
CA ASP A 235 20.31 4.75 -7.12
C ASP A 235 21.56 4.74 -6.24
N ILE A 236 21.49 4.01 -5.14
CA ILE A 236 22.62 3.76 -4.23
C ILE A 236 23.53 2.62 -4.72
N PHE A 237 23.07 1.83 -5.69
CA PHE A 237 23.81 0.72 -6.28
C PHE A 237 23.72 0.73 -7.80
N LEU A 238 24.78 0.28 -8.46
CA LEU A 238 24.70 -0.19 -9.84
C LEU A 238 24.03 -1.57 -9.83
N ASN A 239 22.75 -1.60 -10.19
CA ASN A 239 21.93 -2.81 -10.29
C ASN A 239 21.76 -3.24 -11.76
N GLU A 240 20.92 -4.23 -12.04
CA GLU A 240 20.73 -4.78 -13.39
C GLU A 240 20.20 -3.74 -14.38
N THR A 241 19.32 -2.84 -13.91
CA THR A 241 18.78 -1.75 -14.74
C THR A 241 19.85 -0.75 -15.16
N SER A 242 20.92 -0.58 -14.38
CA SER A 242 22.01 0.35 -14.73
C SER A 242 22.74 0.01 -16.02
N LYS A 243 22.61 -1.23 -16.52
CA LYS A 243 23.18 -1.66 -17.81
C LYS A 243 22.51 -0.97 -19.00
N PHE A 244 21.30 -0.52 -18.82
CA PHE A 244 20.50 0.18 -19.84
C PHE A 244 20.48 1.71 -19.64
N ALA A 245 21.12 2.21 -18.59
CA ALA A 245 21.09 3.63 -18.28
C ALA A 245 22.10 4.44 -19.12
N ASP A 246 21.60 5.53 -19.73
CA ASP A 246 22.44 6.53 -20.42
C ASP A 246 23.16 7.44 -19.40
N VAL A 247 22.49 7.72 -18.26
CA VAL A 247 23.02 8.53 -17.17
C VAL A 247 22.72 7.88 -15.83
N VAL A 248 23.72 7.82 -14.94
CA VAL A 248 23.55 7.33 -13.58
C VAL A 248 23.98 8.39 -12.58
N PHE A 249 23.10 8.77 -11.66
CA PHE A 249 23.39 9.63 -10.52
C PHE A 249 23.56 8.80 -9.24
N PRO A 250 24.70 8.91 -8.54
CA PRO A 250 24.88 8.21 -7.28
C PRO A 250 24.08 8.89 -6.16
N SER A 251 23.23 8.12 -5.49
CA SER A 251 22.34 8.54 -4.43
C SER A 251 22.87 8.25 -3.04
N THR A 252 22.37 8.96 -2.03
CA THR A 252 22.62 8.67 -0.63
C THR A 252 21.64 7.63 -0.09
N ALA A 253 22.13 6.73 0.77
CA ALA A 253 21.27 5.83 1.54
C ALA A 253 20.53 6.61 2.66
N PHE A 254 19.47 6.02 3.20
CA PHE A 254 18.65 6.67 4.25
C PHE A 254 19.46 7.07 5.50
N ALA A 255 20.55 6.37 5.81
CA ALA A 255 21.43 6.69 6.93
C ALA A 255 22.38 7.87 6.66
N GLU A 256 22.49 8.30 5.41
CA GLU A 256 23.38 9.36 4.94
C GLU A 256 22.67 10.69 4.69
N LYS A 257 21.34 10.74 4.90
CA LYS A 257 20.49 11.92 4.64
C LYS A 257 19.48 12.18 5.75
N ASP A 258 18.98 13.40 5.79
CA ASP A 258 17.89 13.83 6.65
C ASP A 258 16.55 13.77 5.90
N GLY A 259 15.45 13.74 6.65
CA GLY A 259 14.10 13.78 6.09
C GLY A 259 13.02 13.29 7.04
N THR A 260 11.91 12.83 6.45
CA THR A 260 10.81 12.21 7.18
C THR A 260 10.37 10.93 6.49
N PHE A 261 9.94 9.95 7.29
CA PHE A 261 9.24 8.76 6.83
C PHE A 261 7.85 8.72 7.42
N SER A 262 6.87 8.22 6.64
CA SER A 262 5.54 7.92 7.14
C SER A 262 5.32 6.41 7.20
N ASN A 263 4.89 5.90 8.35
CA ASN A 263 4.61 4.48 8.51
C ASN A 263 3.17 4.11 8.14
N THR A 264 2.84 2.83 8.23
CA THR A 264 1.52 2.30 7.86
C THR A 264 0.36 2.86 8.70
N GLU A 265 0.62 3.39 9.90
CA GLU A 265 -0.37 4.10 10.73
C GLU A 265 -0.41 5.62 10.47
N ARG A 266 0.13 6.07 9.34
CA ARG A 266 0.15 7.49 8.92
C ARG A 266 0.97 8.40 9.84
N ARG A 267 1.92 7.82 10.55
CA ARG A 267 2.79 8.54 11.48
C ARG A 267 4.01 9.06 10.74
N VAL A 268 4.15 10.37 10.67
CA VAL A 268 5.30 11.07 10.12
C VAL A 268 6.39 11.16 11.18
N GLN A 269 7.56 10.63 10.88
CA GLN A 269 8.69 10.52 11.82
C GLN A 269 9.96 11.05 11.19
N ARG A 270 10.89 11.57 12.00
CA ARG A 270 12.18 12.07 11.53
C ARG A 270 13.13 10.94 11.15
N VAL A 271 13.78 11.11 10.02
CA VAL A 271 15.00 10.40 9.64
C VAL A 271 16.18 11.34 9.82
N ARG A 272 17.23 10.91 10.48
CA ARG A 272 18.43 11.71 10.72
C ARG A 272 19.65 11.05 10.13
N LYS A 273 20.49 11.88 9.54
CA LYS A 273 21.81 11.47 9.06
C LYS A 273 22.68 10.98 10.21
N ILE A 274 23.15 9.75 10.12
CA ILE A 274 24.06 9.10 11.10
C ILE A 274 25.36 8.63 10.48
N ALA A 275 25.47 8.66 9.15
CA ALA A 275 26.66 8.25 8.41
C ALA A 275 27.15 9.39 7.49
N ALA A 276 28.45 9.43 7.27
CA ALA A 276 29.01 10.35 6.29
C ALA A 276 28.70 9.88 4.87
N VAL A 277 28.37 10.84 4.00
CA VAL A 277 28.21 10.59 2.57
C VAL A 277 29.55 10.14 1.97
N LYS A 278 29.51 9.10 1.16
CA LYS A 278 30.68 8.54 0.50
C LYS A 278 30.81 9.04 -0.95
N GLY A 279 32.02 9.36 -1.34
CA GLY A 279 32.34 9.76 -2.70
C GLY A 279 31.53 10.99 -3.17
N GLU A 280 31.01 10.90 -4.38
CA GLU A 280 30.26 11.98 -5.02
C GLU A 280 28.73 11.83 -4.88
N CYS A 281 28.26 10.91 -4.02
CA CYS A 281 26.83 10.74 -3.76
C CYS A 281 26.20 12.06 -3.29
N ARG A 282 24.98 12.28 -3.72
CA ARG A 282 24.16 13.44 -3.33
C ARG A 282 22.76 12.98 -2.94
N ASP A 283 22.13 13.76 -2.09
CA ASP A 283 20.71 13.54 -1.74
C ASP A 283 19.83 13.68 -2.97
N ASP A 284 18.79 12.84 -3.03
CA ASP A 284 17.90 12.78 -4.19
C ASP A 284 17.29 14.14 -4.52
N TRP A 285 16.83 14.86 -3.49
CA TRP A 285 16.25 16.19 -3.66
C TRP A 285 17.24 17.20 -4.25
N TRP A 286 18.52 17.13 -3.86
CA TRP A 286 19.55 18.02 -4.38
C TRP A 286 19.79 17.77 -5.89
N THR A 287 19.87 16.50 -6.28
CA THR A 287 20.03 16.12 -7.70
C THR A 287 18.85 16.60 -8.52
N LEU A 288 17.60 16.39 -8.04
CA LEU A 288 16.39 16.87 -8.70
C LEU A 288 16.38 18.41 -8.82
N MET A 289 16.72 19.12 -7.74
CA MET A 289 16.82 20.60 -7.77
C MET A 289 17.83 21.08 -8.83
N GLN A 290 18.97 20.39 -8.96
CA GLN A 290 19.97 20.73 -9.98
C GLN A 290 19.44 20.50 -11.41
N ILE A 291 18.67 19.43 -11.61
CA ILE A 291 18.04 19.16 -12.91
C ILE A 291 16.97 20.22 -13.20
N MET A 292 16.08 20.49 -12.25
CA MET A 292 15.01 21.49 -12.40
C MET A 292 15.54 22.84 -12.81
N ASN A 293 16.61 23.33 -12.14
CA ASN A 293 17.25 24.59 -12.50
C ASN A 293 17.80 24.60 -13.93
N ARG A 294 18.36 23.47 -14.41
CA ARG A 294 18.95 23.37 -15.75
C ARG A 294 17.92 23.24 -16.88
N ILE A 295 16.73 22.74 -16.57
CA ILE A 295 15.64 22.65 -17.53
C ILE A 295 14.75 23.90 -17.54
N GLY A 296 15.12 24.94 -16.79
CA GLY A 296 14.43 26.23 -16.82
C GLY A 296 13.36 26.43 -15.76
N TYR A 297 13.31 25.57 -14.74
CA TYR A 297 12.47 25.76 -13.55
C TYR A 297 13.36 26.17 -12.36
N PRO A 298 13.54 27.46 -12.09
CA PRO A 298 14.40 27.92 -11.02
C PRO A 298 13.79 27.61 -9.64
N CYS A 299 14.48 26.84 -8.85
CA CYS A 299 14.11 26.58 -7.47
C CYS A 299 15.37 26.50 -6.60
N HIS A 300 15.23 26.85 -5.34
CA HIS A 300 16.32 26.79 -4.36
C HIS A 300 15.81 26.33 -3.00
N TYR A 301 16.45 25.32 -2.47
CA TYR A 301 16.25 24.84 -1.12
C TYR A 301 17.62 24.64 -0.46
N ASP A 302 17.80 25.14 0.75
CA ASP A 302 19.01 24.92 1.54
C ASP A 302 18.96 23.59 2.27
N THR A 303 17.77 23.19 2.70
CA THR A 303 17.54 21.99 3.52
C THR A 303 16.32 21.20 3.03
N VAL A 304 16.23 19.95 3.42
CA VAL A 304 15.04 19.12 3.19
C VAL A 304 13.84 19.62 4.01
N GLU A 305 14.07 20.37 5.08
CA GLU A 305 13.01 21.00 5.87
C GLU A 305 12.31 22.13 5.09
N ASP A 306 13.04 22.86 4.24
CA ASP A 306 12.46 23.87 3.38
C ASP A 306 11.46 23.25 2.40
N ILE A 307 11.82 22.10 1.82
CA ILE A 307 10.93 21.31 0.94
C ILE A 307 9.70 20.85 1.71
N PHE A 308 9.88 20.35 2.93
CA PHE A 308 8.78 19.92 3.78
C PHE A 308 7.85 21.07 4.17
N ASN A 309 8.39 22.26 4.43
CA ASN A 309 7.63 23.46 4.73
C ASN A 309 6.81 23.94 3.51
N GLU A 310 7.36 23.89 2.32
CA GLU A 310 6.60 24.16 1.09
C GLU A 310 5.47 23.14 0.90
N LEU A 311 5.77 21.85 1.05
CA LEU A 311 4.78 20.77 0.97
C LEU A 311 3.57 21.01 1.88
N ARG A 312 3.80 21.46 3.11
CA ARG A 312 2.75 21.76 4.09
C ARG A 312 1.76 22.82 3.59
N THR A 313 2.21 23.76 2.78
CA THR A 313 1.34 24.84 2.24
C THR A 313 0.33 24.34 1.23
N VAL A 314 0.62 23.26 0.52
CA VAL A 314 -0.21 22.66 -0.52
C VAL A 314 -0.90 21.38 -0.11
N THR A 315 -0.57 20.84 1.09
CA THR A 315 -1.09 19.57 1.60
C THR A 315 -1.84 19.77 2.91
N PRO A 316 -3.17 20.00 2.89
CA PRO A 316 -3.95 20.31 4.11
C PRO A 316 -3.82 19.28 5.22
N SER A 317 -3.70 17.99 4.88
CA SER A 317 -3.53 16.91 5.86
C SER A 317 -2.19 16.97 6.62
N TYR A 318 -1.19 17.65 6.07
CA TYR A 318 0.14 17.84 6.65
C TYR A 318 0.38 19.26 7.20
N ALA A 319 -0.52 20.20 6.98
CA ALA A 319 -0.30 21.63 7.25
C ALA A 319 0.20 21.94 8.66
N GLY A 320 -0.27 21.19 9.66
CA GLY A 320 0.13 21.34 11.06
C GLY A 320 1.33 20.50 11.52
N ILE A 321 1.97 19.74 10.62
CA ILE A 321 3.12 18.89 10.97
C ILE A 321 4.41 19.68 10.71
N THR A 322 5.13 20.07 11.75
CA THR A 322 6.46 20.69 11.67
C THR A 322 7.53 19.72 12.16
N TYR A 323 8.77 19.92 11.76
CA TYR A 323 9.90 19.18 12.30
C TYR A 323 9.99 19.34 13.82
N GLU A 324 9.83 20.57 14.32
CA GLU A 324 9.79 20.85 15.75
C GLU A 324 8.69 20.07 16.48
N LYS A 325 7.49 20.00 15.91
CA LYS A 325 6.38 19.23 16.49
C LYS A 325 6.65 17.72 16.52
N ILE A 326 7.24 17.18 15.48
CA ILE A 326 7.65 15.76 15.45
C ILE A 326 8.66 15.48 16.58
N GLU A 327 9.61 16.39 16.79
CA GLU A 327 10.68 16.25 17.78
C GLU A 327 10.18 16.44 19.23
N ARG A 328 9.31 17.40 19.48
CA ARG A 328 8.69 17.61 20.80
C ARG A 328 7.93 16.38 21.30
N ASN A 329 7.39 15.57 20.42
CA ASN A 329 6.68 14.32 20.76
C ASN A 329 7.64 13.14 21.00
N ASN A 330 8.78 13.40 21.63
CA ASN A 330 9.84 12.41 21.92
C ASN A 330 10.23 11.57 20.68
N ASN A 331 10.23 12.18 19.51
CA ASN A 331 10.47 11.55 18.21
C ASN A 331 9.50 10.41 17.84
N GLN A 332 8.37 10.30 18.55
CA GLN A 332 7.33 9.33 18.20
C GLN A 332 6.60 9.70 16.90
N GLY A 333 6.76 10.94 16.43
CA GLY A 333 6.12 11.43 15.23
C GLY A 333 4.68 11.93 15.42
N VAL A 334 4.07 12.38 14.32
CA VAL A 334 2.70 12.96 14.31
C VAL A 334 1.89 12.26 13.22
N GLN A 335 0.69 11.82 13.57
CA GLN A 335 -0.21 11.15 12.61
C GLN A 335 -1.07 12.19 11.88
N TRP A 336 -1.06 12.10 10.54
CA TRP A 336 -1.97 12.91 9.72
C TRP A 336 -3.40 12.28 9.67
N PRO A 337 -4.48 13.04 9.39
CA PRO A 337 -4.54 14.50 9.21
C PRO A 337 -4.13 15.30 10.45
N CYS A 338 -3.36 16.35 10.20
CA CYS A 338 -2.97 17.34 11.19
C CYS A 338 -3.05 18.74 10.54
N PRO A 339 -4.24 19.36 10.51
CA PRO A 339 -4.50 20.53 9.68
C PRO A 339 -3.92 21.83 10.23
N THR A 340 -3.63 21.91 11.52
CA THR A 340 -3.06 23.10 12.18
C THR A 340 -1.95 22.70 13.14
N GLU A 341 -1.09 23.64 13.48
CA GLU A 341 0.03 23.39 14.41
C GLU A 341 -0.44 23.06 15.83
N ASP A 342 -1.60 23.51 16.25
CA ASP A 342 -2.18 23.17 17.54
C ASP A 342 -2.89 21.80 17.56
N HIS A 343 -3.22 21.26 16.39
CA HIS A 343 -3.92 19.98 16.29
C HIS A 343 -3.02 18.81 16.71
N PRO A 344 -3.44 17.92 17.63
CA PRO A 344 -2.56 16.87 18.19
C PRO A 344 -2.14 15.77 17.20
N GLY A 345 -2.68 15.79 15.99
CA GLY A 345 -2.66 14.67 15.04
C GLY A 345 -3.91 13.79 15.17
N THR A 346 -4.07 12.85 14.23
CA THR A 346 -5.28 12.00 14.15
C THR A 346 -4.89 10.52 14.27
N PRO A 347 -4.79 9.97 15.48
CA PRO A 347 -4.42 8.55 15.66
C PRO A 347 -5.44 7.58 15.10
N ILE A 348 -6.73 7.94 15.14
CA ILE A 348 -7.85 7.10 14.70
C ILE A 348 -8.64 7.85 13.64
N LEU A 349 -8.74 7.25 12.45
CA LEU A 349 -9.61 7.75 11.39
C LEU A 349 -11.06 7.30 11.60
N HIS A 350 -11.99 7.96 10.93
CA HIS A 350 -13.41 7.57 10.87
C HIS A 350 -14.16 7.56 12.22
N VAL A 351 -13.70 8.31 13.21
CA VAL A 351 -14.36 8.38 14.55
C VAL A 351 -15.82 8.83 14.44
N ASN A 352 -16.13 9.69 13.47
CA ASN A 352 -17.49 10.20 13.19
C ASN A 352 -18.14 9.52 11.98
N GLY A 353 -17.73 8.29 11.67
CA GLY A 353 -18.13 7.57 10.47
C GLY A 353 -17.11 7.68 9.33
N PRO A 354 -17.34 6.98 8.20
CA PRO A 354 -16.44 6.97 7.04
C PRO A 354 -16.16 8.36 6.48
N ILE A 355 -14.91 8.59 6.00
CA ILE A 355 -14.49 9.85 5.35
C ILE A 355 -15.06 9.90 3.93
N ARG A 356 -16.35 9.90 3.78
CA ARG A 356 -17.09 10.07 2.53
C ARG A 356 -18.11 11.18 2.75
N LYS A 357 -18.57 11.81 1.68
CA LYS A 357 -19.63 12.81 1.76
C LYS A 357 -20.82 12.24 2.53
N GLY A 358 -21.22 12.90 3.61
CA GLY A 358 -22.30 12.43 4.49
C GLY A 358 -21.89 11.48 5.62
N GLY A 359 -20.59 11.09 5.74
CA GLY A 359 -20.15 10.17 6.80
C GLY A 359 -20.62 8.72 6.63
N VAL A 360 -21.06 8.33 5.43
CA VAL A 360 -21.72 7.05 5.13
C VAL A 360 -20.80 6.16 4.29
N GLY A 361 -20.54 4.93 4.72
CA GLY A 361 -19.84 3.89 3.98
C GLY A 361 -20.76 3.17 3.01
N LEU A 362 -20.30 2.94 1.78
CA LEU A 362 -21.03 2.17 0.80
C LEU A 362 -20.71 0.69 0.95
N LEU A 363 -21.71 -0.11 1.33
CA LEU A 363 -21.65 -1.56 1.28
C LEU A 363 -21.86 -2.02 -0.16
N LYS A 364 -20.98 -2.90 -0.65
CA LYS A 364 -21.05 -3.37 -2.04
C LYS A 364 -21.26 -4.87 -2.11
N THR A 365 -22.10 -5.29 -3.06
CA THR A 365 -22.19 -6.68 -3.48
C THR A 365 -20.96 -7.02 -4.34
N LEU A 366 -20.15 -7.96 -3.87
CA LEU A 366 -18.87 -8.33 -4.49
C LEU A 366 -18.90 -9.81 -4.85
N GLU A 367 -19.07 -10.10 -6.12
CA GLU A 367 -19.09 -11.48 -6.60
C GLU A 367 -17.67 -12.05 -6.64
N TRP A 368 -17.48 -13.23 -6.06
CA TRP A 368 -16.24 -13.97 -6.25
C TRP A 368 -16.17 -14.49 -7.69
N LYS A 369 -15.00 -14.32 -8.31
CA LYS A 369 -14.67 -14.85 -9.62
C LYS A 369 -13.37 -15.64 -9.52
N PRO A 370 -13.25 -16.79 -10.19
CA PRO A 370 -12.01 -17.54 -10.24
C PRO A 370 -10.92 -16.71 -10.92
N SER A 371 -9.66 -16.95 -10.55
CA SER A 371 -8.53 -16.34 -11.26
C SER A 371 -8.56 -16.78 -12.73
N PRO A 372 -8.30 -15.88 -13.69
CA PRO A 372 -8.14 -16.25 -15.09
C PRO A 372 -6.95 -17.19 -15.33
N GLU A 373 -6.00 -17.24 -14.40
CA GLU A 373 -4.84 -18.11 -14.37
C GLU A 373 -5.03 -19.34 -13.46
N ALA A 374 -6.28 -19.72 -13.20
CA ALA A 374 -6.58 -20.97 -12.51
C ALA A 374 -6.00 -22.16 -13.29
N GLY A 375 -5.52 -23.19 -12.54
CA GLY A 375 -4.95 -24.38 -13.17
C GLY A 375 -5.88 -25.00 -14.21
N ASN A 376 -5.29 -25.50 -15.29
CA ASN A 376 -5.96 -26.17 -16.40
C ASN A 376 -5.29 -27.55 -16.63
N PRO A 377 -5.82 -28.43 -17.49
CA PRO A 377 -5.23 -29.74 -17.74
C PRO A 377 -3.77 -29.73 -18.19
N GLU A 378 -3.34 -28.70 -18.89
CA GLU A 378 -1.95 -28.52 -19.33
C GLU A 378 -1.04 -28.01 -18.20
N TYR A 379 -1.58 -27.11 -17.37
CA TYR A 379 -0.90 -26.51 -16.20
C TYR A 379 -1.74 -26.74 -14.93
N PRO A 380 -1.71 -27.96 -14.36
CA PRO A 380 -2.61 -28.31 -13.25
C PRO A 380 -2.19 -27.77 -11.90
N ILE A 381 -0.96 -27.24 -11.78
CA ILE A 381 -0.40 -26.77 -10.51
C ILE A 381 -0.58 -25.25 -10.41
N THR A 382 -1.19 -24.79 -9.34
CA THR A 382 -1.30 -23.36 -9.03
C THR A 382 -0.02 -22.87 -8.39
N LEU A 383 0.67 -21.91 -9.04
CA LEU A 383 1.81 -21.23 -8.47
C LEU A 383 1.34 -20.10 -7.56
N THR A 384 1.82 -20.04 -6.34
CA THR A 384 1.68 -18.88 -5.46
C THR A 384 3.04 -18.42 -4.96
N THR A 385 3.21 -17.12 -4.77
CA THR A 385 4.43 -16.56 -4.20
C THR A 385 4.22 -16.25 -2.73
N CYS A 386 5.24 -16.52 -1.91
CA CYS A 386 5.24 -16.14 -0.50
C CYS A 386 6.41 -15.22 -0.16
N ARG A 387 6.44 -14.72 1.07
CA ARG A 387 7.50 -13.84 1.56
C ARG A 387 8.51 -14.62 2.39
N ILE A 388 9.78 -14.27 2.18
CA ILE A 388 10.88 -14.70 3.04
C ILE A 388 11.13 -13.57 4.04
N LEU A 389 11.16 -13.88 5.34
CA LEU A 389 11.28 -12.88 6.41
C LEU A 389 12.50 -11.94 6.26
N TYR A 390 13.62 -12.48 5.78
CA TYR A 390 14.91 -11.76 5.73
C TYR A 390 15.15 -10.98 4.43
N HIS A 391 14.38 -11.26 3.40
CA HIS A 391 14.47 -10.55 2.11
C HIS A 391 13.13 -9.94 1.74
N TYR A 392 13.17 -8.86 0.99
CA TYR A 392 11.96 -8.36 0.36
C TYR A 392 12.17 -8.14 -1.14
N HIS A 393 11.06 -8.29 -1.87
CA HIS A 393 10.96 -8.23 -3.33
C HIS A 393 12.01 -9.11 -4.01
N THR A 394 12.67 -8.59 -5.05
CA THR A 394 13.65 -9.30 -5.86
C THR A 394 15.05 -9.36 -5.23
N ARG A 395 15.21 -8.94 -3.98
CA ARG A 395 16.44 -8.97 -3.18
C ARG A 395 17.51 -7.97 -3.64
N THR A 396 17.22 -7.04 -4.53
CA THR A 396 18.20 -6.08 -5.09
C THR A 396 19.04 -5.40 -4.01
N GLN A 397 18.46 -5.03 -2.87
CA GLN A 397 19.19 -4.46 -1.74
C GLN A 397 19.60 -5.49 -0.69
N THR A 398 18.67 -6.33 -0.25
CA THR A 398 18.90 -7.22 0.90
C THR A 398 19.92 -8.32 0.63
N ASP A 399 20.07 -8.77 -0.61
CA ASP A 399 21.07 -9.76 -0.98
C ASP A 399 22.52 -9.22 -0.94
N ARG A 400 22.68 -7.90 -0.95
CA ARG A 400 23.98 -7.21 -0.81
C ARG A 400 24.43 -7.14 0.66
N THR A 401 23.54 -7.46 1.62
CA THR A 401 23.86 -7.50 3.04
C THR A 401 24.35 -8.88 3.43
N ARG A 402 25.64 -9.02 3.69
CA ARG A 402 26.30 -10.30 3.97
C ARG A 402 25.60 -11.15 5.04
N ALA A 403 25.16 -10.53 6.13
CA ALA A 403 24.46 -11.25 7.22
C ALA A 403 23.10 -11.78 6.77
N VAL A 404 22.35 -10.98 6.00
CA VAL A 404 21.03 -11.38 5.48
C VAL A 404 21.19 -12.48 4.43
N HIS A 405 22.16 -12.33 3.53
CA HIS A 405 22.48 -13.37 2.54
C HIS A 405 22.88 -14.68 3.22
N PHE A 406 23.67 -14.64 4.28
CA PHE A 406 24.04 -15.85 5.04
C PHE A 406 22.83 -16.55 5.67
N THR A 407 21.88 -15.78 6.19
CA THR A 407 20.67 -16.31 6.85
C THR A 407 19.68 -16.94 5.85
N ALA A 408 19.54 -16.37 4.65
CA ALA A 408 18.63 -16.84 3.61
C ALA A 408 19.28 -16.81 2.23
N PRO A 409 20.27 -17.66 1.96
CA PRO A 409 21.11 -17.57 0.76
C PRO A 409 20.42 -18.02 -0.52
N ARG A 410 19.36 -18.82 -0.43
CA ARG A 410 18.73 -19.50 -1.59
C ARG A 410 17.27 -19.12 -1.74
N LYS A 411 16.81 -19.18 -2.98
CA LYS A 411 15.39 -19.27 -3.34
C LYS A 411 15.01 -20.75 -3.28
N TRP A 412 13.80 -21.06 -2.86
CA TRP A 412 13.27 -22.42 -2.86
C TRP A 412 11.85 -22.45 -3.39
N LEU A 413 11.46 -23.60 -3.86
CA LEU A 413 10.11 -23.96 -4.25
C LEU A 413 9.60 -25.03 -3.28
N GLU A 414 8.44 -24.80 -2.68
CA GLU A 414 7.73 -25.80 -1.88
C GLU A 414 6.57 -26.33 -2.72
N MET A 415 6.40 -27.65 -2.74
CA MET A 415 5.27 -28.32 -3.36
C MET A 415 4.45 -29.02 -2.28
N GLY A 416 3.16 -28.75 -2.27
CA GLY A 416 2.19 -29.36 -1.34
C GLY A 416 1.62 -30.68 -1.84
#